data_051eda7d85356d06df364a5e30b8ce95
#
_entry.id   051eda7d85356d06df364a5e30b8ce95
#
_cell.length_a   1.000
_cell.length_b   1.000
_cell.length_c   1.000
_cell.angle_alpha   90.00
_cell.angle_beta   90.00
_cell.angle_gamma   90.00
#
_symmetry.space_group_name_H-M   'P 1'
#
loop_
_entity.id
_entity.type
_entity.pdbx_description
1 polymer ?
#
loop_
_entity_poly.entity_id
_entity_poly.type
_entity_poly.pdbx_seq_one_letter_code
_entity_poly.pdbx_strand_id
1 'polypeptide(L)'
;MLRCLLILLMGLSASPWLIGAEVAKDGYIRENNIAYRDKNSPGWDEYMKERCVLDLYRPAGKQGYSTVVWFHGGGLRGGKKEVPWQLQKKGIAVVAVNYRLFPKVECPAYIEDAAAAVAWTFKNIQRYGGDPGAVHVSGHSAGGYLTSMVGLDKSYLEVHGIDADRIASLVPFSGHTITHFTPREERGISDKRAIVDKFAPLFHVRKDSPPLVLITGDRKLELLGRYEENAYLWRMMQVAGHTRTQLHELGGFDHGGMAAPAFGILLKILRRK
;
A
#
# COMPACT_ATOMS: atom_id res chain seq x y z
N MET A 1 62.26 28.37 0.64
CA MET A 1 61.39 27.32 0.10
C MET A 1 60.27 27.06 1.12
N LEU A 2 59.12 27.72 0.91
CA LEU A 2 57.95 27.64 1.80
C LEU A 2 56.92 26.71 1.16
N ARG A 3 56.69 25.53 1.78
CA ARG A 3 55.65 24.60 1.32
C ARG A 3 54.29 25.00 1.96
N CYS A 4 53.38 25.54 1.16
CA CYS A 4 51.98 25.72 1.54
C CYS A 4 51.27 24.38 1.57
N LEU A 5 50.79 24.00 2.74
CA LEU A 5 49.90 22.83 2.93
C LEU A 5 48.45 23.27 2.70
N LEU A 6 47.86 22.88 1.59
CA LEU A 6 46.44 23.08 1.31
C LEU A 6 45.62 22.04 2.09
N ILE A 7 44.96 22.45 3.14
CA ILE A 7 43.97 21.61 3.85
C ILE A 7 42.65 21.74 3.09
N LEU A 8 42.27 20.65 2.41
CA LEU A 8 40.95 20.50 1.78
C LEU A 8 39.91 20.22 2.87
N LEU A 9 39.18 21.23 3.28
CA LEU A 9 37.98 21.07 4.11
C LEU A 9 36.86 20.48 3.25
N MET A 10 36.63 19.16 3.35
CA MET A 10 35.39 18.55 2.85
C MET A 10 34.23 19.00 3.74
N GLY A 11 33.49 19.98 3.26
CA GLY A 11 32.24 20.39 3.86
C GLY A 11 31.21 19.28 3.73
N LEU A 12 30.86 18.64 4.85
CA LEU A 12 29.65 17.84 4.97
C LEU A 12 28.45 18.77 4.75
N SER A 13 27.87 18.75 3.56
CA SER A 13 26.57 19.41 3.31
C SER A 13 25.51 18.63 4.07
N ALA A 14 25.15 19.08 5.25
CA ALA A 14 23.93 18.65 5.94
C ALA A 14 22.74 19.08 5.09
N SER A 15 21.97 18.11 4.62
CA SER A 15 20.73 18.35 3.90
C SER A 15 19.79 19.20 4.74
N PRO A 16 19.20 20.31 4.21
CA PRO A 16 18.43 21.28 4.99
C PRO A 16 17.03 20.80 5.43
N TRP A 17 16.71 19.52 5.32
CA TRP A 17 15.36 18.98 5.51
C TRP A 17 15.15 18.26 6.86
N LEU A 18 16.08 18.40 7.84
CA LEU A 18 15.98 17.79 9.18
C LEU A 18 15.40 18.74 10.25
N ILE A 19 14.64 19.77 9.86
CA ILE A 19 14.01 20.67 10.83
C ILE A 19 12.68 20.05 11.25
N GLY A 20 12.63 19.38 12.42
CA GLY A 20 11.42 19.11 13.18
C GLY A 20 10.99 17.65 13.40
N ALA A 21 11.65 16.65 12.85
CA ALA A 21 11.30 15.26 13.13
C ALA A 21 12.09 14.74 14.34
N GLU A 22 11.41 14.54 15.46
CA GLU A 22 12.02 13.97 16.67
C GLU A 22 12.33 12.48 16.46
N VAL A 23 13.59 12.09 16.69
CA VAL A 23 13.97 10.68 16.69
C VAL A 23 13.48 10.05 17.99
N ALA A 24 12.52 9.15 17.91
CA ALA A 24 12.04 8.43 19.07
C ALA A 24 13.15 7.55 19.67
N LYS A 25 13.04 7.22 20.97
CA LYS A 25 14.01 6.35 21.71
C LYS A 25 14.22 4.99 21.05
N ASP A 26 13.32 4.57 20.15
CA ASP A 26 13.40 3.31 19.43
C ASP A 26 14.26 3.36 18.15
N GLY A 27 14.87 4.50 17.84
CA GLY A 27 15.70 4.69 16.64
C GLY A 27 14.89 4.89 15.36
N TYR A 28 13.61 5.29 15.48
CA TYR A 28 12.73 5.58 14.36
C TYR A 28 12.24 7.03 14.39
N ILE A 29 11.88 7.52 13.22
CA ILE A 29 11.25 8.83 13.02
C ILE A 29 9.82 8.58 12.57
N ARG A 30 8.88 9.34 13.15
CA ARG A 30 7.49 9.36 12.71
C ARG A 30 7.12 10.77 12.28
N GLU A 31 6.65 10.90 11.05
CA GLU A 31 6.09 12.12 10.51
C GLU A 31 4.60 11.87 10.23
N ASN A 32 3.73 12.66 10.87
CA ASN A 32 2.30 12.42 10.84
C ASN A 32 1.58 13.42 9.93
N ASN A 33 0.45 13.00 9.37
CA ASN A 33 -0.47 13.84 8.60
C ASN A 33 0.19 14.53 7.40
N ILE A 34 1.09 13.84 6.70
CA ILE A 34 1.66 14.33 5.45
C ILE A 34 0.58 14.27 4.38
N ALA A 35 0.23 15.41 3.80
CA ALA A 35 -0.74 15.47 2.71
C ALA A 35 -0.14 14.85 1.43
N TYR A 36 -0.87 13.93 0.80
CA TYR A 36 -0.50 13.36 -0.49
C TYR A 36 -1.37 13.89 -1.65
N ARG A 37 -2.39 14.66 -1.33
CA ARG A 37 -3.13 15.55 -2.23
C ARG A 37 -3.09 16.97 -1.69
N ASP A 38 -3.20 17.98 -2.53
CA ASP A 38 -3.15 19.38 -2.18
C ASP A 38 -4.31 20.17 -2.83
N LYS A 39 -4.35 21.49 -2.58
CA LYS A 39 -5.37 22.40 -3.11
C LYS A 39 -5.46 22.46 -4.65
N ASN A 40 -4.44 21.96 -5.36
CA ASN A 40 -4.44 21.90 -6.82
C ASN A 40 -5.00 20.55 -7.34
N SER A 41 -5.31 19.61 -6.43
CA SER A 41 -5.90 18.32 -6.78
C SER A 41 -7.35 18.52 -7.25
N PRO A 42 -7.78 17.85 -8.33
CA PRO A 42 -9.17 17.91 -8.77
C PRO A 42 -10.14 17.54 -7.66
N GLY A 43 -11.21 18.33 -7.49
CA GLY A 43 -12.21 18.09 -6.45
C GLY A 43 -11.74 18.34 -5.01
N TRP A 44 -10.70 19.18 -4.83
CA TRP A 44 -10.21 19.56 -3.50
C TRP A 44 -11.31 20.14 -2.62
N ASP A 45 -11.50 19.56 -1.44
CA ASP A 45 -12.42 19.98 -0.41
C ASP A 45 -11.85 19.73 1.00
N GLU A 46 -12.57 20.14 2.05
CA GLU A 46 -12.15 19.92 3.45
C GLU A 46 -12.11 18.43 3.81
N TYR A 47 -12.94 17.59 3.19
CA TYR A 47 -12.90 16.15 3.43
C TYR A 47 -11.67 15.48 2.81
N MET A 48 -11.28 15.91 1.61
CA MET A 48 -10.01 15.50 0.99
C MET A 48 -8.83 15.95 1.84
N LYS A 49 -8.83 17.18 2.35
CA LYS A 49 -7.81 17.69 3.27
C LYS A 49 -7.72 16.87 4.57
N GLU A 50 -8.85 16.47 5.13
CA GLU A 50 -8.92 15.63 6.33
C GLU A 50 -8.38 14.22 6.06
N ARG A 51 -8.82 13.60 4.94
CA ARG A 51 -8.59 12.18 4.71
C ARG A 51 -7.39 11.85 3.83
N CYS A 52 -6.99 12.72 2.91
CA CYS A 52 -5.88 12.43 2.01
C CYS A 52 -4.51 12.75 2.64
N VAL A 53 -4.28 12.14 3.80
CA VAL A 53 -3.04 12.25 4.58
C VAL A 53 -2.47 10.88 4.93
N LEU A 54 -1.15 10.81 5.07
CA LEU A 54 -0.43 9.61 5.45
C LEU A 54 0.49 9.88 6.64
N ASP A 55 0.90 8.82 7.34
CA ASP A 55 1.98 8.86 8.32
C ASP A 55 3.17 8.08 7.76
N LEU A 56 4.36 8.66 7.85
CA LEU A 56 5.61 8.00 7.51
C LEU A 56 6.35 7.60 8.78
N TYR A 57 6.53 6.29 8.97
CA TYR A 57 7.35 5.70 10.02
C TYR A 57 8.58 5.06 9.38
N ARG A 58 9.79 5.52 9.73
CA ARG A 58 11.03 5.12 9.07
C ARG A 58 12.21 5.00 10.02
N PRO A 59 13.21 4.13 9.73
CA PRO A 59 14.43 4.06 10.53
C PRO A 59 15.23 5.37 10.45
N ALA A 60 15.73 5.85 11.59
CA ALA A 60 16.65 6.98 11.64
C ALA A 60 18.05 6.55 11.18
N GLY A 61 18.77 7.45 10.48
CA GLY A 61 20.19 7.25 10.10
C GLY A 61 20.46 6.09 9.14
N LYS A 62 19.43 5.41 8.62
CA LYS A 62 19.58 4.31 7.65
C LYS A 62 19.17 4.76 6.25
N GLN A 63 19.82 4.19 5.23
CA GLN A 63 19.54 4.43 3.82
C GLN A 63 19.23 3.12 3.09
N GLY A 64 18.52 3.21 1.95
CA GLY A 64 18.22 2.08 1.08
C GLY A 64 17.29 1.04 1.69
N TYR A 65 16.42 1.43 2.62
CA TYR A 65 15.45 0.52 3.21
C TYR A 65 14.20 0.34 2.33
N SER A 66 13.62 -0.86 2.40
CA SER A 66 12.33 -1.16 1.77
C SER A 66 11.21 -0.37 2.44
N THR A 67 10.20 0.02 1.66
CA THR A 67 9.04 0.76 2.13
C THR A 67 7.77 0.01 1.81
N VAL A 68 6.85 -0.13 2.77
CA VAL A 68 5.51 -0.63 2.52
C VAL A 68 4.48 0.49 2.65
N VAL A 69 3.68 0.67 1.61
CA VAL A 69 2.46 1.48 1.66
C VAL A 69 1.36 0.59 2.22
N TRP A 70 0.83 0.96 3.37
CA TRP A 70 -0.15 0.18 4.13
C TRP A 70 -1.52 0.85 4.13
N PHE A 71 -2.52 0.14 3.63
CA PHE A 71 -3.92 0.56 3.64
C PHE A 71 -4.70 -0.20 4.72
N HIS A 72 -5.41 0.54 5.57
CA HIS A 72 -6.28 -0.03 6.60
C HIS A 72 -7.52 -0.70 6.01
N GLY A 73 -8.15 -1.58 6.78
CA GLY A 73 -9.45 -2.18 6.46
C GLY A 73 -10.62 -1.26 6.83
N GLY A 74 -11.81 -1.84 6.94
CA GLY A 74 -13.02 -1.13 7.35
C GLY A 74 -14.06 -0.97 6.24
N GLY A 75 -14.05 -1.86 5.23
CA GLY A 75 -15.11 -1.96 4.22
C GLY A 75 -15.26 -0.74 3.33
N LEU A 76 -14.22 0.12 3.19
CA LEU A 76 -14.28 1.43 2.51
C LEU A 76 -15.24 2.43 3.17
N ARG A 77 -15.72 2.15 4.39
CA ARG A 77 -16.71 2.93 5.15
C ARG A 77 -16.17 3.48 6.45
N GLY A 78 -15.12 2.87 6.96
CA GLY A 78 -14.52 3.20 8.25
C GLY A 78 -13.03 2.91 8.28
N GLY A 79 -12.43 3.13 9.46
CA GLY A 79 -11.01 2.94 9.66
C GLY A 79 -10.19 4.22 9.56
N LYS A 80 -8.96 4.10 9.98
CA LYS A 80 -7.97 5.18 9.96
C LYS A 80 -6.58 4.62 9.78
N LYS A 81 -5.68 5.46 9.28
CA LYS A 81 -4.26 5.12 9.13
C LYS A 81 -3.65 4.74 10.47
N GLU A 82 -2.90 3.67 10.45
CA GLU A 82 -2.09 3.22 11.59
C GLU A 82 -0.85 2.49 11.08
N VAL A 83 0.24 2.61 11.82
CA VAL A 83 1.43 1.79 11.57
C VAL A 83 1.26 0.49 12.35
N PRO A 84 1.02 -0.66 11.68
CA PRO A 84 0.85 -1.93 12.35
C PRO A 84 2.04 -2.23 13.25
N TRP A 85 1.80 -2.62 14.50
CA TRP A 85 2.88 -2.87 15.46
C TRP A 85 3.83 -3.99 15.00
N GLN A 86 3.31 -4.94 14.19
CA GLN A 86 4.10 -6.02 13.61
C GLN A 86 5.16 -5.53 12.63
N LEU A 87 4.95 -4.36 12.02
CA LEU A 87 5.88 -3.73 11.09
C LEU A 87 6.84 -2.74 11.77
N GLN A 88 6.57 -2.39 13.04
CA GLN A 88 7.43 -1.46 13.76
C GLN A 88 8.78 -2.09 14.10
N LYS A 89 9.85 -1.29 14.05
CA LYS A 89 11.24 -1.67 14.40
C LYS A 89 11.78 -2.86 13.57
N LYS A 90 11.35 -2.99 12.31
CA LYS A 90 11.77 -4.09 11.42
C LYS A 90 12.84 -3.70 10.39
N GLY A 91 13.40 -2.49 10.47
CA GLY A 91 14.41 -1.99 9.54
C GLY A 91 13.86 -1.53 8.19
N ILE A 92 12.54 -1.35 8.09
CA ILE A 92 11.80 -0.90 6.93
C ILE A 92 11.06 0.41 7.25
N ALA A 93 10.58 1.11 6.21
CA ALA A 93 9.62 2.19 6.38
C ALA A 93 8.18 1.69 6.16
N VAL A 94 7.23 2.34 6.84
CA VAL A 94 5.80 2.16 6.66
C VAL A 94 5.18 3.50 6.33
N VAL A 95 4.46 3.57 5.21
CA VAL A 95 3.59 4.67 4.81
C VAL A 95 2.16 4.24 5.11
N ALA A 96 1.64 4.66 6.26
CA ALA A 96 0.28 4.34 6.69
C ALA A 96 -0.70 5.38 6.13
N VAL A 97 -1.70 4.94 5.37
CA VAL A 97 -2.53 5.82 4.52
C VAL A 97 -3.96 5.90 5.02
N ASN A 98 -4.48 7.12 5.18
CA ASN A 98 -5.90 7.39 5.16
C ASN A 98 -6.36 7.62 3.71
N TYR A 99 -7.60 7.30 3.43
CA TYR A 99 -8.28 7.57 2.16
C TYR A 99 -9.74 7.94 2.43
N ARG A 100 -10.38 8.64 1.49
CA ARG A 100 -11.79 9.03 1.62
C ARG A 100 -12.69 7.81 1.61
N LEU A 101 -13.82 7.89 2.31
CA LEU A 101 -14.69 6.77 2.64
C LEU A 101 -16.13 7.01 2.16
N PHE A 102 -16.80 5.96 1.77
CA PHE A 102 -18.25 5.95 1.59
C PHE A 102 -18.96 6.20 2.94
N PRO A 103 -20.13 6.90 2.99
CA PRO A 103 -20.86 7.46 1.85
C PRO A 103 -20.45 8.89 1.47
N LYS A 104 -19.42 9.48 2.07
CA LYS A 104 -18.99 10.85 1.73
C LYS A 104 -18.40 10.95 0.32
N VAL A 105 -17.85 9.83 -0.19
CA VAL A 105 -17.44 9.67 -1.58
C VAL A 105 -17.86 8.30 -2.09
N GLU A 106 -17.95 8.16 -3.41
CA GLU A 106 -18.25 6.91 -4.12
C GLU A 106 -17.04 6.42 -4.92
N CYS A 107 -17.14 5.19 -5.43
CA CYS A 107 -16.17 4.62 -6.35
C CYS A 107 -16.08 5.47 -7.64
N PRO A 108 -14.87 5.83 -8.09
CA PRO A 108 -13.55 5.28 -7.71
C PRO A 108 -12.74 6.12 -6.71
N ALA A 109 -13.29 7.13 -6.06
CA ALA A 109 -12.53 8.13 -5.29
C ALA A 109 -11.53 7.53 -4.29
N TYR A 110 -11.89 6.48 -3.56
CA TYR A 110 -10.98 5.81 -2.61
C TYR A 110 -9.85 5.01 -3.28
N ILE A 111 -10.05 4.52 -4.53
CA ILE A 111 -8.98 3.88 -5.31
C ILE A 111 -8.01 4.95 -5.84
N GLU A 112 -8.56 6.08 -6.31
CA GLU A 112 -7.76 7.25 -6.75
C GLU A 112 -6.91 7.82 -5.61
N ASP A 113 -7.46 7.86 -4.39
CA ASP A 113 -6.72 8.29 -3.21
C ASP A 113 -5.60 7.31 -2.87
N ALA A 114 -5.87 6.01 -2.94
CA ALA A 114 -4.85 4.99 -2.73
C ALA A 114 -3.72 5.11 -3.76
N ALA A 115 -4.04 5.30 -5.04
CA ALA A 115 -3.07 5.51 -6.10
C ALA A 115 -2.23 6.79 -5.90
N ALA A 116 -2.87 7.89 -5.48
CA ALA A 116 -2.17 9.14 -5.16
C ALA A 116 -1.16 8.96 -4.02
N ALA A 117 -1.52 8.19 -2.97
CA ALA A 117 -0.61 7.90 -1.86
C ALA A 117 0.58 7.01 -2.27
N VAL A 118 0.35 6.01 -3.13
CA VAL A 118 1.43 5.20 -3.72
C VAL A 118 2.33 6.08 -4.59
N ALA A 119 1.75 6.93 -5.44
CA ALA A 119 2.51 7.86 -6.28
C ALA A 119 3.33 8.85 -5.45
N TRP A 120 2.75 9.39 -4.36
CA TRP A 120 3.48 10.22 -3.41
C TRP A 120 4.71 9.46 -2.86
N THR A 121 4.55 8.20 -2.51
CA THR A 121 5.65 7.37 -1.98
C THR A 121 6.77 7.25 -2.99
N PHE A 122 6.49 6.89 -4.25
CA PHE A 122 7.51 6.82 -5.31
C PHE A 122 8.25 8.14 -5.53
N LYS A 123 7.53 9.26 -5.49
CA LYS A 123 8.10 10.59 -5.73
C LYS A 123 8.95 11.12 -4.56
N ASN A 124 8.73 10.60 -3.35
CA ASN A 124 9.29 11.22 -2.14
C ASN A 124 10.19 10.31 -1.32
N ILE A 125 10.02 8.99 -1.36
CA ILE A 125 10.67 8.11 -0.38
C ILE A 125 12.19 8.16 -0.41
N GLN A 126 12.79 8.44 -1.56
CA GLN A 126 14.23 8.57 -1.70
C GLN A 126 14.80 9.70 -0.83
N ARG A 127 14.13 10.86 -0.76
CA ARG A 127 14.57 11.99 0.10
C ARG A 127 14.52 11.66 1.59
N TYR A 128 13.71 10.67 1.97
CA TYR A 128 13.63 10.16 3.33
C TYR A 128 14.62 9.01 3.61
N GLY A 129 15.37 8.58 2.60
CA GLY A 129 16.37 7.52 2.71
C GLY A 129 15.88 6.13 2.30
N GLY A 130 14.64 5.98 1.81
CA GLY A 130 14.13 4.72 1.28
C GLY A 130 14.59 4.45 -0.14
N ASP A 131 14.56 3.18 -0.54
CA ASP A 131 14.84 2.76 -1.89
C ASP A 131 13.57 2.83 -2.75
N PRO A 132 13.51 3.70 -3.80
CA PRO A 132 12.35 3.78 -4.69
C PRO A 132 12.15 2.51 -5.54
N GLY A 133 13.16 1.63 -5.66
CA GLY A 133 13.05 0.31 -6.27
C GLY A 133 12.46 -0.75 -5.34
N ALA A 134 12.30 -0.45 -4.05
CA ALA A 134 11.81 -1.37 -3.03
C ALA A 134 10.52 -0.83 -2.35
N VAL A 135 9.59 -0.30 -3.17
CA VAL A 135 8.27 0.14 -2.73
C VAL A 135 7.27 -1.01 -2.91
N HIS A 136 6.74 -1.49 -1.81
CA HIS A 136 5.73 -2.55 -1.74
C HIS A 136 4.38 -1.98 -1.36
N VAL A 137 3.29 -2.59 -1.80
CA VAL A 137 1.93 -2.16 -1.44
C VAL A 137 1.22 -3.31 -0.74
N SER A 138 0.58 -3.03 0.38
CA SER A 138 -0.14 -4.02 1.19
C SER A 138 -1.28 -3.37 1.95
N GLY A 139 -2.19 -4.17 2.46
CA GLY A 139 -3.33 -3.75 3.26
C GLY A 139 -4.23 -4.91 3.59
N HIS A 140 -5.11 -4.73 4.57
CA HIS A 140 -6.03 -5.77 5.02
C HIS A 140 -7.47 -5.46 4.57
N SER A 141 -8.23 -6.47 4.16
CA SER A 141 -9.64 -6.35 3.80
C SER A 141 -9.88 -5.32 2.69
N ALA A 142 -10.58 -4.21 2.95
CA ALA A 142 -10.71 -3.08 2.03
C ALA A 142 -9.34 -2.55 1.57
N GLY A 143 -8.34 -2.51 2.46
CA GLY A 143 -6.96 -2.15 2.10
C GLY A 143 -6.30 -3.18 1.17
N GLY A 144 -6.62 -4.46 1.32
CA GLY A 144 -6.19 -5.50 0.39
C GLY A 144 -6.81 -5.34 -1.00
N TYR A 145 -8.09 -4.96 -1.07
CA TYR A 145 -8.75 -4.59 -2.31
C TYR A 145 -8.05 -3.40 -3.00
N LEU A 146 -7.78 -2.31 -2.26
CA LEU A 146 -7.06 -1.14 -2.77
C LEU A 146 -5.65 -1.52 -3.27
N THR A 147 -4.94 -2.37 -2.53
CA THR A 147 -3.63 -2.92 -2.93
C THR A 147 -3.70 -3.56 -4.31
N SER A 148 -4.67 -4.44 -4.53
CA SER A 148 -4.84 -5.16 -5.79
C SER A 148 -5.27 -4.23 -6.92
N MET A 149 -6.23 -3.31 -6.68
CA MET A 149 -6.69 -2.37 -7.71
C MET A 149 -5.57 -1.47 -8.21
N VAL A 150 -4.83 -0.82 -7.29
CA VAL A 150 -3.74 0.11 -7.67
C VAL A 150 -2.61 -0.59 -8.43
N GLY A 151 -2.34 -1.87 -8.12
CA GLY A 151 -1.26 -2.60 -8.77
C GLY A 151 -1.65 -3.29 -10.08
N LEU A 152 -2.91 -3.71 -10.24
CA LEU A 152 -3.36 -4.45 -11.42
C LEU A 152 -3.94 -3.54 -12.49
N ASP A 153 -4.70 -2.50 -12.13
CA ASP A 153 -5.17 -1.47 -13.06
C ASP A 153 -4.12 -0.35 -13.16
N LYS A 154 -3.34 -0.36 -14.23
CA LYS A 154 -2.26 0.63 -14.44
C LYS A 154 -2.77 2.05 -14.54
N SER A 155 -4.01 2.26 -15.00
CA SER A 155 -4.57 3.59 -15.28
C SER A 155 -4.58 4.49 -14.04
N TYR A 156 -4.76 3.91 -12.84
CA TYR A 156 -4.77 4.68 -11.59
C TYR A 156 -3.41 5.31 -11.23
N LEU A 157 -2.30 4.65 -11.54
CA LEU A 157 -0.96 5.21 -11.30
C LEU A 157 -0.44 6.02 -12.48
N GLU A 158 -0.88 5.70 -13.69
CA GLU A 158 -0.48 6.40 -14.93
C GLU A 158 -0.83 7.89 -14.90
N VAL A 159 -2.00 8.28 -14.36
CA VAL A 159 -2.39 9.68 -14.19
C VAL A 159 -1.43 10.48 -13.30
N HIS A 160 -0.63 9.79 -12.48
CA HIS A 160 0.42 10.38 -11.64
C HIS A 160 1.83 10.30 -12.27
N GLY A 161 1.94 9.74 -13.49
CA GLY A 161 3.21 9.50 -14.18
C GLY A 161 4.03 8.36 -13.56
N ILE A 162 3.37 7.41 -12.90
CA ILE A 162 4.01 6.23 -12.29
C ILE A 162 3.55 4.98 -13.02
N ASP A 163 4.49 4.16 -13.47
CA ASP A 163 4.20 2.82 -13.98
C ASP A 163 3.95 1.86 -12.80
N ALA A 164 2.78 1.23 -12.76
CA ALA A 164 2.40 0.27 -11.71
C ALA A 164 3.37 -0.93 -11.63
N ASP A 165 4.03 -1.29 -12.74
CA ASP A 165 4.97 -2.41 -12.80
C ASP A 165 6.27 -2.14 -12.02
N ARG A 166 6.50 -0.90 -11.60
CA ARG A 166 7.59 -0.52 -10.69
C ARG A 166 7.35 -0.92 -9.23
N ILE A 167 6.12 -1.30 -8.87
CA ILE A 167 5.82 -1.79 -7.51
C ILE A 167 6.60 -3.09 -7.30
N ALA A 168 7.41 -3.15 -6.23
CA ALA A 168 8.26 -4.29 -5.94
C ALA A 168 7.45 -5.55 -5.58
N SER A 169 6.31 -5.43 -4.93
CA SER A 169 5.31 -6.48 -4.75
C SER A 169 3.96 -5.94 -4.27
N LEU A 170 2.90 -6.66 -4.59
CA LEU A 170 1.55 -6.50 -4.08
C LEU A 170 1.27 -7.63 -3.08
N VAL A 171 0.92 -7.27 -1.84
CA VAL A 171 0.68 -8.26 -0.79
C VAL A 171 -0.67 -7.96 -0.10
N PRO A 172 -1.81 -8.20 -0.78
CA PRO A 172 -3.13 -8.00 -0.19
C PRO A 172 -3.44 -9.07 0.86
N PHE A 173 -3.91 -8.64 2.04
CA PHE A 173 -4.42 -9.53 3.10
C PHE A 173 -5.94 -9.57 2.97
N SER A 174 -6.48 -10.71 2.59
CA SER A 174 -7.91 -10.97 2.49
C SER A 174 -8.70 -9.84 1.78
N GLY A 175 -8.14 -9.32 0.68
CA GLY A 175 -8.77 -8.33 -0.18
C GLY A 175 -9.83 -8.95 -1.09
N HIS A 176 -10.90 -8.21 -1.43
CA HIS A 176 -11.77 -8.59 -2.53
C HIS A 176 -11.00 -8.62 -3.84
N THR A 177 -11.27 -9.62 -4.68
CA THR A 177 -10.76 -9.70 -6.05
C THR A 177 -11.86 -9.56 -7.11
N ILE A 178 -13.13 -9.74 -6.70
CA ILE A 178 -14.30 -9.24 -7.44
C ILE A 178 -14.57 -7.78 -7.04
N THR A 179 -15.52 -7.11 -7.69
CA THR A 179 -15.95 -5.76 -7.30
C THR A 179 -16.36 -5.73 -5.83
N HIS A 180 -15.72 -4.88 -5.05
CA HIS A 180 -15.93 -4.81 -3.60
C HIS A 180 -17.40 -4.56 -3.25
N PHE A 181 -17.89 -5.06 -2.10
CA PHE A 181 -19.31 -4.93 -1.72
C PHE A 181 -19.77 -3.47 -1.59
N THR A 182 -18.90 -2.52 -1.20
CA THR A 182 -19.27 -1.11 -1.11
C THR A 182 -19.59 -0.50 -2.49
N PRO A 183 -18.75 -0.57 -3.54
CA PRO A 183 -19.15 -0.17 -4.90
C PRO A 183 -20.38 -0.92 -5.45
N ARG A 184 -20.64 -2.14 -5.00
CA ARG A 184 -21.89 -2.85 -5.36
C ARG A 184 -23.10 -2.21 -4.70
N GLU A 185 -23.01 -1.92 -3.40
CA GLU A 185 -24.07 -1.26 -2.63
C GLU A 185 -24.36 0.16 -3.14
N GLU A 186 -23.34 0.96 -3.50
CA GLU A 186 -23.48 2.27 -4.15
C GLU A 186 -24.40 2.21 -5.39
N ARG A 187 -24.43 1.05 -6.05
CA ARG A 187 -25.23 0.79 -7.26
C ARG A 187 -26.49 -0.04 -6.98
N GLY A 188 -26.89 -0.22 -5.72
CA GLY A 188 -28.06 -1.00 -5.33
C GLY A 188 -27.92 -2.51 -5.59
N ILE A 189 -26.68 -3.02 -5.72
CA ILE A 189 -26.40 -4.43 -5.96
C ILE A 189 -26.13 -5.13 -4.62
N SER A 190 -26.80 -6.26 -4.38
CA SER A 190 -26.61 -7.05 -3.16
C SER A 190 -25.14 -7.48 -2.97
N ASP A 191 -24.68 -7.48 -1.72
CA ASP A 191 -23.38 -8.00 -1.31
C ASP A 191 -23.18 -9.50 -1.59
N LYS A 192 -24.28 -10.25 -1.76
CA LYS A 192 -24.26 -11.67 -2.16
C LYS A 192 -24.15 -11.90 -3.67
N ARG A 193 -24.26 -10.85 -4.48
CA ARG A 193 -24.17 -10.96 -5.94
C ARG A 193 -22.73 -10.70 -6.40
N ALA A 194 -22.05 -11.71 -6.91
CA ALA A 194 -20.71 -11.56 -7.47
C ALA A 194 -20.78 -10.71 -8.76
N ILE A 195 -19.94 -9.67 -8.84
CA ILE A 195 -19.77 -8.80 -10.01
C ILE A 195 -18.27 -8.70 -10.31
N VAL A 196 -17.93 -8.84 -11.59
CA VAL A 196 -16.59 -8.61 -12.11
C VAL A 196 -16.69 -7.54 -13.20
N ASP A 197 -16.29 -6.33 -12.86
CA ASP A 197 -16.26 -5.19 -13.78
C ASP A 197 -14.94 -4.41 -13.57
N LYS A 198 -14.80 -3.26 -14.20
CA LYS A 198 -13.59 -2.42 -14.10
C LYS A 198 -13.15 -2.06 -12.65
N PHE A 199 -14.01 -2.29 -11.68
CA PHE A 199 -13.70 -2.08 -10.25
C PHE A 199 -13.38 -3.40 -9.51
N ALA A 200 -13.13 -4.47 -10.27
CA ALA A 200 -12.70 -5.76 -9.74
C ALA A 200 -11.23 -6.00 -10.06
N PRO A 201 -10.35 -6.31 -9.11
CA PRO A 201 -8.99 -6.74 -9.42
C PRO A 201 -8.90 -7.86 -10.46
N LEU A 202 -9.85 -8.80 -10.45
CA LEU A 202 -9.95 -9.91 -11.38
C LEU A 202 -10.17 -9.47 -12.84
N PHE A 203 -10.76 -8.30 -13.09
CA PHE A 203 -10.93 -7.75 -14.43
C PHE A 203 -9.60 -7.34 -15.07
N HIS A 204 -8.60 -7.00 -14.26
CA HIS A 204 -7.30 -6.46 -14.67
C HIS A 204 -6.17 -7.50 -14.64
N VAL A 205 -6.52 -8.78 -14.80
CA VAL A 205 -5.53 -9.87 -14.91
C VAL A 205 -4.60 -9.62 -16.09
N ARG A 206 -3.28 -9.66 -15.84
CA ARG A 206 -2.25 -9.44 -16.87
C ARG A 206 -0.94 -10.14 -16.53
N LYS A 207 -0.17 -10.50 -17.57
CA LYS A 207 1.06 -11.29 -17.47
C LYS A 207 2.21 -10.52 -16.78
N ASP A 208 2.31 -9.24 -17.03
CA ASP A 208 3.44 -8.37 -16.68
C ASP A 208 3.24 -7.56 -15.39
N SER A 209 2.23 -7.94 -14.58
CA SER A 209 1.98 -7.27 -13.30
C SER A 209 3.12 -7.45 -12.29
N PRO A 210 3.20 -6.60 -11.24
CA PRO A 210 4.11 -6.82 -10.13
C PRO A 210 3.92 -8.20 -9.48
N PRO A 211 4.93 -8.74 -8.77
CA PRO A 211 4.74 -9.94 -7.95
C PRO A 211 3.53 -9.80 -7.04
N LEU A 212 2.62 -10.77 -7.08
CA LEU A 212 1.36 -10.74 -6.33
C LEU A 212 1.32 -11.90 -5.33
N VAL A 213 1.20 -11.58 -4.04
CA VAL A 213 1.12 -12.57 -2.97
C VAL A 213 -0.21 -12.42 -2.24
N LEU A 214 -1.18 -13.20 -2.65
CA LEU A 214 -2.52 -13.25 -2.06
C LEU A 214 -2.45 -14.03 -0.74
N ILE A 215 -2.95 -13.44 0.35
CA ILE A 215 -3.01 -14.09 1.66
C ILE A 215 -4.44 -14.01 2.17
N THR A 216 -5.03 -15.16 2.51
CA THR A 216 -6.39 -15.26 3.05
C THR A 216 -6.38 -16.00 4.39
N GLY A 217 -7.43 -15.87 5.16
CA GLY A 217 -7.73 -16.78 6.26
C GLY A 217 -8.18 -18.16 5.77
N ASP A 218 -8.63 -18.98 6.69
CA ASP A 218 -9.21 -20.30 6.43
C ASP A 218 -10.49 -20.17 5.60
N ARG A 219 -10.60 -20.92 4.51
CA ARG A 219 -11.76 -20.88 3.60
C ARG A 219 -13.11 -21.12 4.27
N LYS A 220 -13.13 -21.82 5.40
CA LYS A 220 -14.34 -22.11 6.17
C LYS A 220 -14.70 -21.00 7.17
N LEU A 221 -13.74 -20.14 7.51
CA LEU A 221 -13.89 -19.09 8.53
C LEU A 221 -13.87 -17.67 7.94
N GLU A 222 -13.41 -17.53 6.69
CA GLU A 222 -13.37 -16.25 5.98
C GLU A 222 -14.76 -15.70 5.66
N LEU A 223 -14.82 -14.40 5.38
CA LEU A 223 -16.02 -13.75 4.87
C LEU A 223 -16.44 -14.36 3.53
N LEU A 224 -17.71 -14.27 3.22
CA LEU A 224 -18.42 -14.82 2.06
C LEU A 224 -17.56 -14.90 0.78
N GLY A 225 -17.12 -16.11 0.43
CA GLY A 225 -16.40 -16.40 -0.81
C GLY A 225 -15.01 -15.76 -0.94
N ARG A 226 -14.46 -15.16 0.14
CA ARG A 226 -13.20 -14.41 0.07
C ARG A 226 -12.01 -15.27 -0.33
N TYR A 227 -11.94 -16.50 0.17
CA TYR A 227 -10.90 -17.43 -0.26
C TYR A 227 -11.08 -17.80 -1.74
N GLU A 228 -12.30 -18.16 -2.14
CA GLU A 228 -12.62 -18.61 -3.49
C GLU A 228 -12.34 -17.55 -4.55
N GLU A 229 -12.69 -16.29 -4.29
CA GLU A 229 -12.39 -15.19 -5.21
C GLU A 229 -10.87 -14.96 -5.35
N ASN A 230 -10.11 -15.06 -4.26
CA ASN A 230 -8.64 -14.96 -4.29
C ASN A 230 -8.00 -16.17 -5.00
N ALA A 231 -8.50 -17.38 -4.77
CA ALA A 231 -8.05 -18.58 -5.48
C ALA A 231 -8.34 -18.50 -6.98
N TYR A 232 -9.50 -17.92 -7.36
CA TYR A 232 -9.82 -17.70 -8.75
C TYR A 232 -8.91 -16.64 -9.41
N LEU A 233 -8.64 -15.52 -8.74
CA LEU A 233 -7.66 -14.55 -9.23
C LEU A 233 -6.28 -15.19 -9.41
N TRP A 234 -5.78 -15.94 -8.42
CA TRP A 234 -4.52 -16.67 -8.53
C TRP A 234 -4.49 -17.57 -9.78
N ARG A 235 -5.57 -18.33 -10.02
CA ARG A 235 -5.66 -19.21 -11.20
C ARG A 235 -5.66 -18.41 -12.50
N MET A 236 -6.41 -17.32 -12.58
CA MET A 236 -6.50 -16.48 -13.77
C MET A 236 -5.19 -15.77 -14.09
N MET A 237 -4.43 -15.35 -13.07
CA MET A 237 -3.07 -14.82 -13.25
C MET A 237 -2.15 -15.86 -13.91
N GLN A 238 -2.22 -17.13 -13.49
CA GLN A 238 -1.46 -18.21 -14.12
C GLN A 238 -1.90 -18.45 -15.57
N VAL A 239 -3.22 -18.45 -15.84
CA VAL A 239 -3.78 -18.59 -17.20
C VAL A 239 -3.28 -17.47 -18.12
N ALA A 240 -3.16 -16.23 -17.58
CA ALA A 240 -2.58 -15.11 -18.30
C ALA A 240 -1.06 -15.19 -18.48
N GLY A 241 -0.40 -16.20 -17.90
CA GLY A 241 1.05 -16.41 -17.97
C GLY A 241 1.86 -15.63 -16.93
N HIS A 242 1.22 -15.10 -15.88
CA HIS A 242 1.94 -14.46 -14.77
C HIS A 242 2.55 -15.51 -13.83
N THR A 243 3.88 -15.57 -13.75
CA THR A 243 4.63 -16.60 -13.03
C THR A 243 4.95 -16.23 -11.57
N ARG A 244 4.65 -15.00 -11.14
CA ARG A 244 5.02 -14.48 -9.81
C ARG A 244 3.80 -14.26 -8.91
N THR A 245 2.71 -15.01 -9.13
CA THR A 245 1.55 -15.01 -8.23
C THR A 245 1.60 -16.19 -7.27
N GLN A 246 1.39 -15.94 -6.00
CA GLN A 246 1.29 -16.93 -4.93
C GLN A 246 -0.04 -16.75 -4.19
N LEU A 247 -0.56 -17.85 -3.64
CA LEU A 247 -1.73 -17.85 -2.75
C LEU A 247 -1.35 -18.58 -1.45
N HIS A 248 -1.61 -17.92 -0.32
CA HIS A 248 -1.44 -18.47 1.02
C HIS A 248 -2.78 -18.50 1.73
N GLU A 249 -3.24 -19.69 2.12
CA GLU A 249 -4.36 -19.90 3.02
C GLU A 249 -3.83 -20.09 4.43
N LEU A 250 -4.31 -19.33 5.38
CA LEU A 250 -3.95 -19.41 6.79
C LEU A 250 -5.02 -20.20 7.55
N GLY A 251 -4.85 -21.54 7.59
CA GLY A 251 -5.80 -22.46 8.22
C GLY A 251 -6.03 -22.13 9.69
N GLY A 252 -7.31 -22.19 10.11
CA GLY A 252 -7.74 -21.89 11.48
C GLY A 252 -7.90 -20.41 11.82
N PHE A 253 -7.66 -19.48 10.88
CA PHE A 253 -7.82 -18.03 11.09
C PHE A 253 -9.00 -17.49 10.31
N ASP A 254 -9.87 -16.75 10.99
CA ASP A 254 -10.94 -15.97 10.36
C ASP A 254 -10.39 -14.70 9.65
N HIS A 255 -11.30 -13.89 9.10
CA HIS A 255 -10.97 -12.66 8.37
C HIS A 255 -10.10 -11.68 9.17
N GLY A 256 -10.38 -11.50 10.45
CA GLY A 256 -9.61 -10.60 11.32
C GLY A 256 -8.31 -11.21 11.81
N GLY A 257 -8.40 -12.46 12.29
CA GLY A 257 -7.30 -13.20 12.90
C GLY A 257 -6.16 -13.51 11.94
N MET A 258 -6.45 -13.65 10.63
CA MET A 258 -5.43 -13.94 9.62
C MET A 258 -4.38 -12.83 9.47
N ALA A 259 -4.71 -11.60 9.83
CA ALA A 259 -3.80 -10.47 9.66
C ALA A 259 -2.50 -10.66 10.47
N ALA A 260 -2.58 -11.17 11.69
CA ALA A 260 -1.41 -11.34 12.55
C ALA A 260 -0.32 -12.26 11.94
N PRO A 261 -0.62 -13.52 11.53
CA PRO A 261 0.37 -14.39 10.87
C PRO A 261 0.76 -13.89 9.47
N ALA A 262 -0.12 -13.19 8.74
CA ALA A 262 0.16 -12.65 7.40
C ALA A 262 1.33 -11.64 7.41
N PHE A 263 1.49 -10.85 8.48
CA PHE A 263 2.65 -9.95 8.62
C PHE A 263 3.98 -10.70 8.61
N GLY A 264 4.04 -11.94 9.07
CA GLY A 264 5.23 -12.79 8.98
C GLY A 264 5.63 -13.06 7.53
N ILE A 265 4.66 -13.31 6.65
CA ILE A 265 4.88 -13.51 5.21
C ILE A 265 5.32 -12.18 4.57
N LEU A 266 4.60 -11.08 4.84
CA LEU A 266 4.95 -9.75 4.33
C LEU A 266 6.40 -9.37 4.69
N LEU A 267 6.81 -9.54 5.95
CA LEU A 267 8.17 -9.22 6.38
C LEU A 267 9.26 -10.05 5.68
N LYS A 268 8.98 -11.31 5.34
CA LYS A 268 9.90 -12.14 4.54
C LYS A 268 10.07 -11.57 3.12
N ILE A 269 8.99 -11.04 2.52
CA ILE A 269 9.02 -10.42 1.19
C ILE A 269 9.81 -9.11 1.23
N LEU A 270 9.52 -8.21 2.18
CA LEU A 270 10.17 -6.91 2.34
C LEU A 270 11.68 -6.98 2.60
N ARG A 271 12.19 -8.13 3.07
CA ARG A 271 13.61 -8.37 3.38
C ARG A 271 14.38 -9.06 2.26
N ARG A 272 13.72 -9.56 1.23
CA ARG A 272 14.40 -10.15 0.06
C ARG A 272 15.05 -9.00 -0.72
N LYS A 273 16.38 -9.04 -0.80
CA LYS A 273 17.16 -8.19 -1.70
C LYS A 273 17.20 -8.81 -3.08
#